data_28e5e4279a47b19fbfe12aaaabe4e8e9
#
_entry.id   28e5e4279a47b19fbfe12aaaabe4e8e9
#
_cell.length_a   1.000
_cell.length_b   1.000
_cell.length_c   1.000
_cell.angle_alpha   90.00
_cell.angle_beta   90.00
_cell.angle_gamma   90.00
#
_symmetry.space_group_name_H-M   'P 1'
#
loop_
_entity.id
_entity.type
_entity.pdbx_description
1 polymer ?
#
loop_
_entity_poly.entity_id
_entity_poly.type
_entity_poly.pdbx_seq_one_letter_code
_entity_poly.pdbx_strand_id
1 'polypeptide(L)'
;VSKGNYLFTSESVSEGHPDKVCDRISDAVVDAFLTGDPESRVAVETLTTTNRIVMAGEVRGPADIDAARMEEIARAAVKDIGYEQDGFHWKNAAVDCHVHSQSADIAQGVDAAGNKDEGAGDQGLMFGYACRETDVLMPAPIHYSHAILRSLAEARHSGAEPGLGPDSKSQVTLRYENGKPVGATSVVVSTQHAEELSQEDVRAIVRPHVENILPDGWMCPEDEFYVNPTGRFVIGGPDGDAGLTGRKIIVDTYGGAAPHGGGAFSGKDPTKVDRSAAYASRYLAKNVVAAELAERCTIQVAYAIGVSKPLSVYVETYGTGKVDEEKLADALQVAMDLSPRGIREHLHLNRPIYARTAAYGHFGRQPDADGGFSWEKTDLVDALHNAL
;
A
#
# COMPACT_ATOMS: atom_id res chain seq x y z
N VAL A 1 -13.28 -12.45 23.97
CA VAL A 1 -14.61 -12.93 23.52
C VAL A 1 -14.39 -13.50 22.12
N SER A 2 -14.55 -14.82 21.91
CA SER A 2 -14.48 -15.39 20.57
C SER A 2 -15.59 -14.73 19.74
N LYS A 3 -15.20 -14.08 18.62
CA LYS A 3 -16.19 -13.65 17.64
C LYS A 3 -16.90 -14.90 17.11
N GLY A 4 -18.22 -14.93 17.12
CA GLY A 4 -19.01 -15.99 16.52
C GLY A 4 -18.79 -16.08 15.01
N ASN A 5 -19.69 -16.71 14.30
CA ASN A 5 -19.64 -16.77 12.84
C ASN A 5 -20.07 -15.44 12.23
N TYR A 6 -19.34 -14.98 11.21
CA TYR A 6 -19.61 -13.71 10.51
C TYR A 6 -19.04 -13.75 9.09
N LEU A 7 -19.49 -12.80 8.27
CA LEU A 7 -18.90 -12.51 6.96
C LEU A 7 -18.03 -11.27 7.04
N PHE A 8 -16.91 -11.26 6.34
CA PHE A 8 -16.06 -10.09 6.22
C PHE A 8 -15.57 -9.93 4.80
N THR A 9 -15.61 -8.69 4.30
CA THR A 9 -15.32 -8.35 2.92
C THR A 9 -14.17 -7.35 2.86
N SER A 10 -13.25 -7.57 1.93
CA SER A 10 -12.27 -6.56 1.52
C SER A 10 -12.24 -6.45 0.00
N GLU A 11 -11.80 -5.30 -0.47
CA GLU A 11 -11.63 -5.01 -1.90
C GLU A 11 -10.19 -4.62 -2.22
N SER A 12 -9.81 -4.80 -3.46
CA SER A 12 -8.56 -4.31 -4.04
C SER A 12 -8.81 -3.66 -5.40
N VAL A 13 -7.87 -2.83 -5.82
CA VAL A 13 -7.85 -2.23 -7.16
C VAL A 13 -6.47 -2.42 -7.78
N SER A 14 -6.44 -2.56 -9.12
CA SER A 14 -5.19 -2.78 -9.86
C SER A 14 -4.35 -1.51 -10.01
N GLU A 15 -3.14 -1.68 -10.54
CA GLU A 15 -2.23 -0.57 -10.90
C GLU A 15 -2.82 0.43 -11.89
N GLY A 16 -3.78 -0.02 -12.74
CA GLY A 16 -4.46 0.82 -13.71
C GLY A 16 -5.71 1.53 -13.19
N HIS A 17 -6.15 1.27 -11.95
CA HIS A 17 -7.20 2.07 -11.35
C HIS A 17 -6.78 3.55 -11.28
N PRO A 18 -7.67 4.52 -11.58
CA PRO A 18 -7.30 5.95 -11.64
C PRO A 18 -6.50 6.45 -10.44
N ASP A 19 -6.94 6.13 -9.22
CA ASP A 19 -6.24 6.52 -7.99
C ASP A 19 -4.85 5.85 -7.89
N LYS A 20 -4.72 4.61 -8.36
CA LYS A 20 -3.43 3.89 -8.33
C LYS A 20 -2.47 4.35 -9.43
N VAL A 21 -2.96 4.80 -10.55
CA VAL A 21 -2.15 5.51 -11.54
C VAL A 21 -1.51 6.75 -10.90
N CYS A 22 -2.29 7.52 -10.14
CA CYS A 22 -1.79 8.68 -9.41
C CYS A 22 -0.75 8.31 -8.36
N ASP A 23 -1.02 7.28 -7.55
CA ASP A 23 -0.08 6.77 -6.56
C ASP A 23 1.25 6.32 -7.21
N ARG A 24 1.17 5.62 -8.35
CA ARG A 24 2.35 5.14 -9.09
C ARG A 24 3.19 6.29 -9.64
N ILE A 25 2.56 7.33 -10.19
CA ILE A 25 3.24 8.52 -10.69
C ILE A 25 3.93 9.25 -9.53
N SER A 26 3.20 9.52 -8.45
CA SER A 26 3.74 10.21 -7.28
C SER A 26 4.91 9.47 -6.65
N ASP A 27 4.84 8.15 -6.51
CA ASP A 27 5.93 7.33 -5.98
C ASP A 27 7.11 7.20 -6.95
N ALA A 28 6.89 7.24 -8.26
CA ALA A 28 7.98 7.31 -9.25
C ALA A 28 8.78 8.61 -9.13
N VAL A 29 8.12 9.73 -8.80
CA VAL A 29 8.80 10.99 -8.50
C VAL A 29 9.60 10.87 -7.21
N VAL A 30 9.05 10.29 -6.13
CA VAL A 30 9.80 10.02 -4.88
C VAL A 30 11.07 9.21 -5.17
N ASP A 31 10.96 8.13 -5.93
CA ASP A 31 12.10 7.27 -6.27
C ASP A 31 13.18 8.00 -7.08
N ALA A 32 12.78 8.87 -8.02
CA ALA A 32 13.72 9.68 -8.79
C ALA A 32 14.53 10.62 -7.89
N PHE A 33 13.88 11.31 -6.97
CA PHE A 33 14.55 12.20 -6.01
C PHE A 33 15.48 11.42 -5.09
N LEU A 34 15.05 10.30 -4.51
CA LEU A 34 15.88 9.48 -3.62
C LEU A 34 17.03 8.78 -4.34
N THR A 35 16.91 8.54 -5.65
CA THR A 35 18.01 8.04 -6.47
C THR A 35 19.13 9.08 -6.60
N GLY A 36 18.77 10.34 -6.77
CA GLY A 36 19.74 11.43 -6.91
C GLY A 36 20.32 11.90 -5.58
N ASP A 37 19.51 11.94 -4.53
CA ASP A 37 19.91 12.29 -3.17
C ASP A 37 19.01 11.56 -2.15
N PRO A 38 19.57 10.60 -1.36
CA PRO A 38 18.82 9.88 -0.32
C PRO A 38 18.19 10.78 0.78
N GLU A 39 18.67 12.02 0.91
CA GLU A 39 18.13 13.00 1.87
C GLU A 39 17.09 13.94 1.26
N SER A 40 16.63 13.66 0.03
CA SER A 40 15.58 14.43 -0.62
C SER A 40 14.30 14.49 0.20
N ARG A 41 13.59 15.60 0.09
CA ARG A 41 12.24 15.79 0.66
C ARG A 41 11.24 15.91 -0.48
N VAL A 42 10.19 15.11 -0.42
CA VAL A 42 9.17 15.02 -1.47
C VAL A 42 7.80 14.93 -0.84
N ALA A 43 6.91 15.80 -1.29
CA ALA A 43 5.48 15.72 -1.04
C ALA A 43 4.79 16.09 -2.37
N VAL A 44 4.48 15.08 -3.19
CA VAL A 44 3.90 15.27 -4.53
C VAL A 44 2.61 14.47 -4.65
N GLU A 45 1.54 15.17 -4.94
CA GLU A 45 0.24 14.61 -5.23
C GLU A 45 -0.04 14.69 -6.73
N THR A 46 -0.72 13.68 -7.26
CA THR A 46 -1.09 13.58 -8.67
C THR A 46 -2.60 13.46 -8.78
N LEU A 47 -3.17 14.17 -9.75
CA LEU A 47 -4.54 14.02 -10.23
C LEU A 47 -4.51 13.56 -11.68
N THR A 48 -5.35 12.60 -12.03
CA THR A 48 -5.54 12.15 -13.41
C THR A 48 -7.01 12.21 -13.81
N THR A 49 -7.27 12.55 -15.07
CA THR A 49 -8.58 12.50 -15.69
C THR A 49 -8.39 12.31 -17.19
N THR A 50 -9.45 12.37 -18.00
CA THR A 50 -9.38 12.20 -19.46
C THR A 50 -8.23 13.03 -20.06
N ASN A 51 -7.26 12.35 -20.65
CA ASN A 51 -6.07 12.89 -21.31
C ASN A 51 -5.30 13.96 -20.53
N ARG A 52 -5.34 13.91 -19.18
CA ARG A 52 -4.65 14.90 -18.35
C ARG A 52 -4.05 14.29 -17.08
N ILE A 53 -2.85 14.75 -16.76
CA ILE A 53 -2.11 14.46 -15.53
C ILE A 53 -1.73 15.80 -14.91
N VAL A 54 -2.04 16.01 -13.65
CA VAL A 54 -1.64 17.20 -12.89
C VAL A 54 -0.84 16.75 -11.68
N MET A 55 0.37 17.27 -11.55
CA MET A 55 1.23 17.05 -10.37
C MET A 55 1.38 18.35 -9.60
N ALA A 56 1.21 18.31 -8.29
CA ALA A 56 1.36 19.46 -7.41
C ALA A 56 2.04 19.06 -6.11
N GLY A 57 2.75 19.99 -5.49
CA GLY A 57 3.42 19.75 -4.22
C GLY A 57 4.75 20.47 -4.09
N GLU A 58 5.56 20.02 -3.15
CA GLU A 58 6.86 20.61 -2.86
C GLU A 58 7.96 19.57 -2.75
N VAL A 59 9.16 19.96 -3.18
CA VAL A 59 10.35 19.11 -3.19
C VAL A 59 11.60 19.86 -2.73
N ARG A 60 12.56 19.13 -2.19
CA ARG A 60 13.94 19.56 -1.92
C ARG A 60 14.87 18.41 -2.27
N GLY A 61 15.73 18.61 -3.26
CA GLY A 61 16.63 17.57 -3.74
C GLY A 61 17.37 18.00 -5.01
N PRO A 62 17.77 17.05 -5.86
CA PRO A 62 18.52 17.32 -7.09
C PRO A 62 17.81 18.31 -8.01
N ALA A 63 18.56 19.32 -8.48
CA ALA A 63 18.00 20.40 -9.30
C ALA A 63 17.69 19.97 -10.76
N ASP A 64 18.25 18.86 -11.20
CA ASP A 64 18.01 18.28 -12.53
C ASP A 64 16.69 17.50 -12.63
N ILE A 65 16.00 17.28 -11.49
CA ILE A 65 14.65 16.75 -11.48
C ILE A 65 13.66 17.92 -11.53
N ASP A 66 13.64 18.60 -12.65
CA ASP A 66 12.76 19.72 -12.95
C ASP A 66 11.36 19.26 -13.46
N ALA A 67 10.51 20.22 -13.83
CA ALA A 67 9.17 19.94 -14.34
C ALA A 67 9.18 19.04 -15.60
N ALA A 68 10.14 19.24 -16.50
CA ALA A 68 10.27 18.43 -17.71
C ALA A 68 10.65 16.99 -17.38
N ARG A 69 11.57 16.80 -16.43
CA ARG A 69 11.95 15.47 -15.96
C ARG A 69 10.80 14.77 -15.23
N MET A 70 10.02 15.49 -14.41
CA MET A 70 8.83 14.95 -13.76
C MET A 70 7.75 14.54 -14.77
N GLU A 71 7.59 15.28 -15.86
CA GLU A 71 6.71 14.88 -16.97
C GLU A 71 7.16 13.56 -17.61
N GLU A 72 8.47 13.40 -17.89
CA GLU A 72 9.01 12.15 -18.41
C GLU A 72 8.76 10.97 -17.48
N ILE A 73 8.94 11.17 -16.16
CA ILE A 73 8.68 10.17 -15.13
C ILE A 73 7.21 9.76 -15.12
N ALA A 74 6.29 10.74 -15.16
CA ALA A 74 4.86 10.47 -15.21
C ALA A 74 4.47 9.66 -16.46
N ARG A 75 4.98 10.04 -17.62
CA ARG A 75 4.74 9.32 -18.89
C ARG A 75 5.29 7.90 -18.85
N ALA A 76 6.48 7.70 -18.30
CA ALA A 76 7.08 6.38 -18.13
C ALA A 76 6.22 5.49 -17.21
N ALA A 77 5.72 6.02 -16.11
CA ALA A 77 4.83 5.30 -15.20
C ALA A 77 3.52 4.87 -15.90
N VAL A 78 2.88 5.78 -16.64
CA VAL A 78 1.64 5.49 -17.39
C VAL A 78 1.88 4.45 -18.49
N LYS A 79 3.04 4.52 -19.16
CA LYS A 79 3.46 3.54 -20.17
C LYS A 79 3.67 2.14 -19.57
N ASP A 80 4.34 2.08 -18.43
CA ASP A 80 4.61 0.84 -17.69
C ASP A 80 3.29 0.16 -17.25
N ILE A 81 2.33 0.94 -16.77
CA ILE A 81 0.97 0.46 -16.47
C ILE A 81 0.26 -0.08 -17.72
N GLY A 82 0.51 0.47 -18.91
CA GLY A 82 0.00 -0.01 -20.18
C GLY A 82 -1.14 0.82 -20.77
N TYR A 83 -1.26 2.12 -20.45
CA TYR A 83 -2.31 2.97 -21.03
C TYR A 83 -1.93 3.54 -22.39
N GLU A 84 -2.62 3.04 -23.44
CA GLU A 84 -2.54 3.47 -24.83
C GLU A 84 -3.95 3.64 -25.45
N GLN A 85 -4.93 4.08 -24.67
CA GLN A 85 -6.29 4.31 -25.14
C GLN A 85 -6.53 5.80 -25.51
N ASP A 86 -7.51 6.09 -26.37
CA ASP A 86 -7.76 7.46 -26.88
C ASP A 86 -7.97 8.48 -25.78
N GLY A 87 -8.71 8.15 -24.74
CA GLY A 87 -9.01 9.03 -23.61
C GLY A 87 -7.95 9.09 -22.53
N PHE A 88 -6.92 8.21 -22.55
CA PHE A 88 -5.76 8.29 -21.67
C PHE A 88 -4.57 7.50 -22.23
N HIS A 89 -3.57 8.23 -22.72
CA HIS A 89 -2.43 7.65 -23.41
C HIS A 89 -1.13 8.24 -22.88
N TRP A 90 -0.14 7.40 -22.54
CA TRP A 90 1.15 7.82 -21.96
C TRP A 90 1.87 8.92 -22.77
N LYS A 91 1.71 8.91 -24.10
CA LYS A 91 2.37 9.85 -25.01
C LYS A 91 1.59 11.15 -25.18
N ASN A 92 0.25 11.09 -25.18
CA ASN A 92 -0.61 12.18 -25.64
C ASN A 92 -1.28 12.95 -24.51
N ALA A 93 -1.39 12.38 -23.30
CA ALA A 93 -1.97 13.07 -22.17
C ALA A 93 -1.21 14.38 -21.88
N ALA A 94 -1.94 15.46 -21.64
CA ALA A 94 -1.36 16.71 -21.20
C ALA A 94 -0.84 16.56 -19.76
N VAL A 95 0.36 17.06 -19.48
CA VAL A 95 0.96 17.03 -18.14
C VAL A 95 1.18 18.45 -17.65
N ASP A 96 0.52 18.78 -16.54
CA ASP A 96 0.66 20.07 -15.86
C ASP A 96 1.45 19.82 -14.55
N CYS A 97 2.63 20.42 -14.42
CA CYS A 97 3.48 20.29 -13.26
C CYS A 97 3.50 21.59 -12.45
N HIS A 98 2.91 21.54 -11.26
CA HIS A 98 2.85 22.63 -10.27
C HIS A 98 3.65 22.29 -9.01
N VAL A 99 4.74 21.55 -9.18
CA VAL A 99 5.67 21.22 -8.10
C VAL A 99 6.69 22.34 -7.95
N HIS A 100 6.92 22.78 -6.72
CA HIS A 100 7.84 23.87 -6.40
C HIS A 100 8.81 23.49 -5.27
N SER A 101 9.84 24.29 -5.06
CA SER A 101 10.80 24.09 -3.99
C SER A 101 10.17 24.30 -2.62
N GLN A 102 10.47 23.43 -1.66
CA GLN A 102 10.01 23.52 -0.28
C GLN A 102 10.43 24.86 0.36
N SER A 103 9.53 25.49 1.13
CA SER A 103 9.84 26.73 1.83
C SER A 103 10.87 26.53 2.94
N ALA A 104 11.71 27.55 3.17
CA ALA A 104 12.75 27.53 4.23
C ALA A 104 12.14 27.41 5.65
N ASP A 105 10.92 27.90 5.86
CA ASP A 105 10.27 27.90 7.18
C ASP A 105 9.87 26.48 7.60
N ILE A 106 9.44 25.64 6.66
CA ILE A 106 9.12 24.23 6.94
C ILE A 106 10.40 23.45 7.28
N ALA A 107 11.49 23.73 6.57
CA ALA A 107 12.78 23.07 6.80
C ALA A 107 13.32 23.31 8.24
N GLN A 108 13.14 24.53 8.80
CA GLN A 108 13.60 24.85 10.16
C GLN A 108 12.94 24.02 11.28
N GLY A 109 11.67 23.63 11.08
CA GLY A 109 10.91 22.89 12.10
C GLY A 109 11.26 21.40 12.16
N VAL A 110 11.79 20.85 11.08
CA VAL A 110 11.91 19.40 10.84
C VAL A 110 13.37 18.92 10.83
N ASP A 111 14.29 19.74 10.32
CA ASP A 111 15.68 19.34 10.18
C ASP A 111 16.40 19.31 11.55
N ALA A 112 17.30 18.35 11.73
CA ALA A 112 18.18 18.29 12.89
C ALA A 112 19.11 19.52 12.91
N ALA A 113 19.16 20.22 14.02
CA ALA A 113 20.02 21.40 14.19
C ALA A 113 20.71 21.38 15.58
N GLY A 114 22.03 21.37 15.58
CA GLY A 114 22.83 21.32 16.82
C GLY A 114 22.62 20.01 17.59
N ASN A 115 22.18 20.11 18.85
CA ASN A 115 21.90 18.95 19.71
C ASN A 115 20.45 18.44 19.61
N LYS A 116 19.63 18.99 18.70
CA LYS A 116 18.23 18.58 18.51
C LYS A 116 18.18 17.47 17.48
N ASP A 117 17.61 16.33 17.86
CA ASP A 117 17.28 15.25 16.94
C ASP A 117 16.16 15.64 15.99
N GLU A 118 16.10 14.99 14.83
CA GLU A 118 15.05 15.20 13.83
C GLU A 118 13.68 14.89 14.41
N GLY A 119 12.79 15.88 14.44
CA GLY A 119 11.41 15.74 14.91
C GLY A 119 10.48 15.27 13.79
N ALA A 120 9.30 14.77 14.18
CA ALA A 120 8.24 14.47 13.23
C ALA A 120 7.82 15.73 12.47
N GLY A 121 7.66 15.61 11.15
CA GLY A 121 7.28 16.74 10.28
C GLY A 121 5.84 17.19 10.45
N ASP A 122 5.01 16.37 11.05
CA ASP A 122 3.61 16.65 11.35
C ASP A 122 3.16 15.87 12.59
N GLN A 123 2.02 16.26 13.14
CA GLN A 123 1.29 15.41 14.08
C GLN A 123 0.63 14.26 13.35
N GLY A 124 0.39 13.14 14.03
CA GLY A 124 -0.36 12.04 13.44
C GLY A 124 -0.39 10.80 14.32
N LEU A 125 -1.22 9.87 13.92
CA LEU A 125 -1.27 8.53 14.50
C LEU A 125 -1.27 7.50 13.37
N MET A 126 -0.54 6.41 13.54
CA MET A 126 -0.36 5.36 12.55
C MET A 126 -0.64 4.02 13.19
N PHE A 127 -1.19 3.11 12.40
CA PHE A 127 -1.52 1.76 12.85
C PHE A 127 -0.73 0.71 12.08
N GLY A 128 -0.32 -0.32 12.81
CA GLY A 128 0.17 -1.56 12.27
C GLY A 128 -0.71 -2.72 12.70
N TYR A 129 -0.82 -3.74 11.86
CA TYR A 129 -1.60 -4.94 12.15
C TYR A 129 -0.92 -6.19 11.57
N ALA A 130 -1.09 -7.30 12.27
CA ALA A 130 -0.75 -8.63 11.79
C ALA A 130 -1.69 -9.67 12.42
N CYS A 131 -1.97 -10.75 11.69
CA CYS A 131 -2.78 -11.88 12.17
C CYS A 131 -2.38 -13.17 11.45
N ARG A 132 -2.68 -14.33 12.05
CA ARG A 132 -2.36 -15.66 11.51
C ARG A 132 -3.43 -16.20 10.56
N GLU A 133 -3.95 -15.36 9.67
CA GLU A 133 -4.93 -15.81 8.67
C GLU A 133 -4.29 -16.26 7.36
N THR A 134 -3.08 -15.79 7.08
CA THR A 134 -2.28 -16.12 5.88
C THR A 134 -0.80 -16.27 6.25
N ASP A 135 -0.01 -16.90 5.39
CA ASP A 135 1.43 -17.11 5.60
C ASP A 135 2.23 -15.81 5.69
N VAL A 136 1.72 -14.74 5.10
CA VAL A 136 2.32 -13.39 5.18
C VAL A 136 1.81 -12.58 6.37
N LEU A 137 1.02 -13.20 7.26
CA LEU A 137 0.44 -12.60 8.46
C LEU A 137 -0.44 -11.38 8.16
N MET A 138 -1.26 -11.50 7.11
CA MET A 138 -2.26 -10.51 6.68
C MET A 138 -3.68 -11.05 6.82
N PRO A 139 -4.69 -10.15 6.94
CA PRO A 139 -6.09 -10.56 6.83
C PRO A 139 -6.37 -11.21 5.48
N ALA A 140 -7.05 -12.36 5.50
CA ALA A 140 -7.27 -13.17 4.32
C ALA A 140 -8.08 -12.45 3.20
N PRO A 141 -9.16 -11.68 3.47
CA PRO A 141 -9.93 -11.04 2.41
C PRO A 141 -9.13 -10.07 1.56
N ILE A 142 -8.34 -9.18 2.19
CA ILE A 142 -7.51 -8.22 1.44
C ILE A 142 -6.34 -8.91 0.74
N HIS A 143 -5.75 -9.92 1.36
CA HIS A 143 -4.66 -10.70 0.78
C HIS A 143 -5.10 -11.36 -0.54
N TYR A 144 -6.24 -12.07 -0.54
CA TYR A 144 -6.74 -12.73 -1.74
C TYR A 144 -7.24 -11.72 -2.79
N SER A 145 -7.85 -10.62 -2.36
CA SER A 145 -8.24 -9.55 -3.29
C SER A 145 -7.04 -8.99 -4.05
N HIS A 146 -5.93 -8.71 -3.37
CA HIS A 146 -4.68 -8.29 -4.02
C HIS A 146 -4.09 -9.37 -4.95
N ALA A 147 -4.06 -10.62 -4.47
CA ALA A 147 -3.45 -11.72 -5.21
C ALA A 147 -4.16 -12.01 -6.53
N ILE A 148 -5.49 -11.96 -6.55
CA ILE A 148 -6.29 -12.11 -7.77
C ILE A 148 -5.92 -11.05 -8.80
N LEU A 149 -5.90 -9.77 -8.42
CA LEU A 149 -5.59 -8.68 -9.36
C LEU A 149 -4.13 -8.69 -9.82
N ARG A 150 -3.21 -9.06 -8.95
CA ARG A 150 -1.80 -9.21 -9.32
C ARG A 150 -1.62 -10.33 -10.33
N SER A 151 -2.31 -11.47 -10.16
CA SER A 151 -2.30 -12.58 -11.13
C SER A 151 -2.83 -12.16 -12.51
N LEU A 152 -3.91 -11.38 -12.55
CA LEU A 152 -4.44 -10.80 -13.79
C LEU A 152 -3.46 -9.81 -14.45
N ALA A 153 -2.81 -8.95 -13.65
CA ALA A 153 -1.82 -8.01 -14.15
C ALA A 153 -0.58 -8.73 -14.72
N GLU A 154 -0.09 -9.75 -14.05
CA GLU A 154 1.01 -10.59 -14.54
C GLU A 154 0.67 -11.28 -15.87
N ALA A 155 -0.55 -11.81 -16.02
CA ALA A 155 -1.02 -12.40 -17.25
C ALA A 155 -1.13 -11.36 -18.40
N ARG A 156 -1.59 -10.15 -18.09
CA ARG A 156 -1.64 -9.03 -19.04
C ARG A 156 -0.23 -8.60 -19.48
N HIS A 157 0.68 -8.35 -18.53
CA HIS A 157 2.06 -7.90 -18.82
C HIS A 157 2.88 -8.96 -19.57
N SER A 158 2.68 -10.23 -19.28
CA SER A 158 3.36 -11.33 -20.00
C SER A 158 2.80 -11.58 -21.39
N GLY A 159 1.63 -11.01 -21.71
CA GLY A 159 0.91 -11.28 -22.96
C GLY A 159 0.18 -12.63 -22.98
N ALA A 160 0.05 -13.30 -21.84
CA ALA A 160 -0.77 -14.51 -21.72
C ALA A 160 -2.26 -14.21 -21.90
N GLU A 161 -2.70 -13.05 -21.42
CA GLU A 161 -4.07 -12.55 -21.55
C GLU A 161 -4.08 -11.14 -22.19
N PRO A 162 -3.82 -11.04 -23.50
CA PRO A 162 -3.65 -9.74 -24.18
C PRO A 162 -4.95 -8.96 -24.32
N GLY A 163 -6.10 -9.61 -24.09
CA GLY A 163 -7.42 -8.96 -24.11
C GLY A 163 -7.79 -8.23 -22.81
N LEU A 164 -6.97 -8.32 -21.75
CA LEU A 164 -7.21 -7.58 -20.51
C LEU A 164 -6.62 -6.16 -20.57
N GLY A 165 -7.39 -5.19 -20.05
CA GLY A 165 -6.91 -3.81 -19.84
C GLY A 165 -6.31 -3.59 -18.45
N PRO A 166 -5.68 -2.41 -18.22
CA PRO A 166 -4.97 -2.14 -16.96
C PRO A 166 -5.88 -1.96 -15.74
N ASP A 167 -7.12 -1.47 -15.92
CA ASP A 167 -8.03 -1.14 -14.83
C ASP A 167 -8.83 -2.37 -14.39
N SER A 168 -8.74 -2.69 -13.11
CA SER A 168 -9.54 -3.76 -12.53
C SER A 168 -9.76 -3.57 -11.03
N LYS A 169 -10.82 -4.20 -10.53
CA LYS A 169 -11.19 -4.24 -9.11
C LYS A 169 -11.54 -5.68 -8.73
N SER A 170 -11.26 -6.04 -7.50
CA SER A 170 -11.70 -7.30 -6.89
C SER A 170 -12.33 -7.05 -5.54
N GLN A 171 -13.26 -7.91 -5.16
CA GLN A 171 -13.84 -7.93 -3.84
C GLN A 171 -14.03 -9.38 -3.41
N VAL A 172 -13.55 -9.74 -2.23
CA VAL A 172 -13.65 -11.09 -1.68
C VAL A 172 -14.36 -11.03 -0.34
N THR A 173 -15.46 -11.77 -0.23
CA THR A 173 -16.19 -11.97 1.01
C THR A 173 -15.92 -13.37 1.54
N LEU A 174 -15.33 -13.44 2.73
CA LEU A 174 -15.05 -14.71 3.41
C LEU A 174 -16.01 -14.93 4.58
N ARG A 175 -16.39 -16.18 4.76
CA ARG A 175 -17.06 -16.66 5.96
C ARG A 175 -16.01 -17.00 7.02
N TYR A 176 -16.26 -16.52 8.22
CA TYR A 176 -15.46 -16.82 9.41
C TYR A 176 -16.25 -17.71 10.37
N GLU A 177 -15.59 -18.73 10.89
CA GLU A 177 -16.08 -19.61 11.95
C GLU A 177 -15.12 -19.58 13.13
N ASN A 178 -15.62 -19.22 14.29
CA ASN A 178 -14.78 -19.08 15.50
C ASN A 178 -13.57 -18.15 15.31
N GLY A 179 -13.73 -17.09 14.49
CA GLY A 179 -12.70 -16.09 14.21
C GLY A 179 -11.65 -16.52 13.17
N LYS A 180 -11.84 -17.66 12.48
CA LYS A 180 -10.97 -18.13 11.39
C LYS A 180 -11.69 -18.13 10.06
N PRO A 181 -11.05 -17.66 8.97
CA PRO A 181 -11.67 -17.73 7.63
C PRO A 181 -11.72 -19.19 7.17
N VAL A 182 -12.85 -19.58 6.56
CA VAL A 182 -13.12 -20.97 6.18
C VAL A 182 -13.54 -21.15 4.71
N GLY A 183 -13.80 -20.08 3.98
CA GLY A 183 -14.17 -20.14 2.57
C GLY A 183 -14.78 -18.86 2.07
N ALA A 184 -14.77 -18.66 0.75
CA ALA A 184 -15.42 -17.53 0.12
C ALA A 184 -16.93 -17.78 -0.03
N THR A 185 -17.71 -16.74 0.28
CA THR A 185 -19.17 -16.73 0.02
C THR A 185 -19.52 -15.91 -1.20
N SER A 186 -18.67 -14.96 -1.59
CA SER A 186 -18.83 -14.16 -2.80
C SER A 186 -17.48 -13.65 -3.29
N VAL A 187 -17.30 -13.63 -4.60
CA VAL A 187 -16.14 -13.02 -5.27
C VAL A 187 -16.65 -12.16 -6.43
N VAL A 188 -16.22 -10.90 -6.44
CA VAL A 188 -16.50 -9.96 -7.53
C VAL A 188 -15.19 -9.55 -8.18
N VAL A 189 -15.10 -9.65 -9.50
CA VAL A 189 -13.98 -9.11 -10.28
C VAL A 189 -14.56 -8.26 -11.41
N SER A 190 -14.17 -7.01 -11.46
CA SER A 190 -14.44 -6.12 -12.58
C SER A 190 -13.12 -5.78 -13.24
N THR A 191 -12.97 -6.12 -14.53
CA THR A 191 -11.71 -5.89 -15.25
C THR A 191 -11.98 -5.30 -16.63
N GLN A 192 -11.18 -4.30 -16.97
CA GLN A 192 -11.15 -3.70 -18.30
C GLN A 192 -10.72 -4.75 -19.32
N HIS A 193 -11.34 -4.72 -20.50
CA HIS A 193 -11.10 -5.69 -21.54
C HIS A 193 -11.24 -5.09 -22.95
N ALA A 194 -10.68 -5.77 -23.94
CA ALA A 194 -10.81 -5.45 -25.34
C ALA A 194 -12.27 -5.54 -25.82
N GLU A 195 -12.63 -4.72 -26.80
CA GLU A 195 -14.02 -4.58 -27.27
C GLU A 195 -14.61 -5.88 -27.83
N GLU A 196 -13.74 -6.75 -28.34
CA GLU A 196 -14.10 -8.03 -28.96
C GLU A 196 -14.54 -9.10 -27.97
N LEU A 197 -14.14 -8.96 -26.69
CA LEU A 197 -14.46 -9.95 -25.67
C LEU A 197 -15.88 -9.75 -25.12
N SER A 198 -16.64 -10.83 -25.07
CA SER A 198 -17.90 -10.87 -24.36
C SER A 198 -17.70 -10.97 -22.85
N GLN A 199 -18.74 -10.72 -22.07
CA GLN A 199 -18.70 -10.93 -20.61
C GLN A 199 -18.35 -12.39 -20.26
N GLU A 200 -18.84 -13.36 -21.05
CA GLU A 200 -18.54 -14.79 -20.85
C GLU A 200 -17.08 -15.10 -21.10
N ASP A 201 -16.47 -14.49 -22.14
CA ASP A 201 -15.03 -14.64 -22.41
C ASP A 201 -14.20 -14.10 -21.25
N VAL A 202 -14.54 -12.90 -20.75
CA VAL A 202 -13.85 -12.30 -19.58
C VAL A 202 -14.02 -13.17 -18.35
N ARG A 203 -15.22 -13.74 -18.12
CA ARG A 203 -15.46 -14.67 -17.01
C ARG A 203 -14.61 -15.93 -17.13
N ALA A 204 -14.47 -16.48 -18.32
CA ALA A 204 -13.63 -17.65 -18.60
C ALA A 204 -12.14 -17.37 -18.36
N ILE A 205 -11.66 -16.16 -18.68
CA ILE A 205 -10.30 -15.70 -18.40
C ILE A 205 -10.08 -15.55 -16.88
N VAL A 206 -10.98 -14.88 -16.18
CA VAL A 206 -10.81 -14.52 -14.76
C VAL A 206 -10.91 -15.74 -13.84
N ARG A 207 -11.78 -16.69 -14.12
CA ARG A 207 -12.05 -17.86 -13.26
C ARG A 207 -10.80 -18.62 -12.81
N PRO A 208 -9.91 -19.07 -13.72
CA PRO A 208 -8.71 -19.81 -13.30
C PRO A 208 -7.80 -19.01 -12.36
N HIS A 209 -7.72 -17.69 -12.53
CA HIS A 209 -6.94 -16.84 -11.64
C HIS A 209 -7.51 -16.85 -10.21
N VAL A 210 -8.84 -16.78 -10.07
CA VAL A 210 -9.49 -16.84 -8.76
C VAL A 210 -9.32 -18.23 -8.11
N GLU A 211 -9.58 -19.31 -8.88
CA GLU A 211 -9.46 -20.68 -8.40
C GLU A 211 -8.03 -21.04 -7.96
N ASN A 212 -7.01 -20.54 -8.67
CA ASN A 212 -5.59 -20.78 -8.32
C ASN A 212 -5.11 -19.96 -7.11
N ILE A 213 -5.78 -18.87 -6.80
CA ILE A 213 -5.40 -17.97 -5.68
C ILE A 213 -6.10 -18.39 -4.37
N LEU A 214 -7.36 -18.77 -4.44
CA LEU A 214 -8.08 -19.23 -3.25
C LEU A 214 -7.61 -20.62 -2.82
N PRO A 215 -7.55 -20.92 -1.51
CA PRO A 215 -7.28 -22.27 -1.04
C PRO A 215 -8.26 -23.30 -1.61
N ASP A 216 -7.83 -24.55 -1.74
CA ASP A 216 -8.67 -25.64 -2.20
C ASP A 216 -10.00 -25.71 -1.44
N GLY A 217 -11.10 -25.75 -2.17
CA GLY A 217 -12.46 -25.78 -1.60
C GLY A 217 -13.00 -24.44 -1.08
N TRP A 218 -12.28 -23.33 -1.29
CA TRP A 218 -12.72 -22.01 -0.84
C TRP A 218 -13.49 -21.22 -1.89
N MET A 219 -13.61 -21.74 -3.12
CA MET A 219 -14.39 -21.05 -4.17
C MET A 219 -15.83 -20.83 -3.73
N CYS A 220 -16.37 -19.65 -4.01
CA CYS A 220 -17.76 -19.31 -3.71
C CYS A 220 -18.74 -20.11 -4.62
N PRO A 221 -20.05 -20.19 -4.25
CA PRO A 221 -21.08 -20.71 -5.13
C PRO A 221 -21.09 -20.01 -6.51
N GLU A 222 -21.51 -20.71 -7.55
CA GLU A 222 -21.47 -20.21 -8.94
C GLU A 222 -22.30 -18.95 -9.16
N ASP A 223 -23.42 -18.83 -8.48
CA ASP A 223 -24.33 -17.69 -8.48
C ASP A 223 -23.83 -16.49 -7.65
N GLU A 224 -22.77 -16.68 -6.89
CA GLU A 224 -22.07 -15.66 -6.09
C GLU A 224 -20.68 -15.28 -6.67
N PHE A 225 -20.34 -15.80 -7.84
CA PHE A 225 -19.13 -15.43 -8.59
C PHE A 225 -19.47 -14.43 -9.70
N TYR A 226 -19.17 -13.16 -9.47
CA TYR A 226 -19.50 -12.05 -10.35
C TYR A 226 -18.28 -11.57 -11.13
N VAL A 227 -18.37 -11.57 -12.45
CA VAL A 227 -17.35 -10.99 -13.34
C VAL A 227 -18.03 -9.96 -14.24
N ASN A 228 -17.56 -8.71 -14.18
CA ASN A 228 -18.15 -7.58 -14.91
C ASN A 228 -19.69 -7.56 -14.81
N PRO A 229 -20.28 -7.49 -13.61
CA PRO A 229 -21.73 -7.66 -13.44
C PRO A 229 -22.55 -6.58 -14.14
N THR A 230 -21.96 -5.44 -14.49
CA THR A 230 -22.58 -4.37 -15.30
C THR A 230 -22.49 -4.61 -16.81
N GLY A 231 -21.80 -5.66 -17.24
CA GLY A 231 -21.58 -6.00 -18.64
C GLY A 231 -20.22 -5.55 -19.17
N ARG A 232 -20.19 -4.64 -20.15
CA ARG A 232 -18.95 -4.19 -20.80
C ARG A 232 -18.11 -3.27 -19.90
N PHE A 233 -16.79 -3.47 -19.94
CA PHE A 233 -15.82 -2.59 -19.29
C PHE A 233 -14.62 -2.36 -20.25
N VAL A 234 -14.85 -1.62 -21.32
CA VAL A 234 -13.86 -1.33 -22.37
C VAL A 234 -13.10 -0.03 -22.08
N ILE A 235 -13.81 1.02 -21.69
CA ILE A 235 -13.19 2.28 -21.25
C ILE A 235 -12.94 2.18 -19.74
N GLY A 236 -11.68 2.32 -19.35
CA GLY A 236 -11.25 2.26 -17.95
C GLY A 236 -10.17 3.29 -17.65
N GLY A 237 -9.68 3.26 -16.41
CA GLY A 237 -8.67 4.17 -15.93
C GLY A 237 -9.13 5.62 -15.87
N PRO A 238 -8.20 6.60 -15.97
CA PRO A 238 -8.50 8.02 -15.87
C PRO A 238 -9.47 8.59 -16.90
N ASP A 239 -9.72 7.89 -18.00
CA ASP A 239 -10.76 8.26 -18.96
C ASP A 239 -12.16 7.94 -18.45
N GLY A 240 -12.30 6.86 -17.69
CA GLY A 240 -13.59 6.46 -17.10
C GLY A 240 -13.93 7.24 -15.83
N ASP A 241 -12.94 7.53 -14.99
CA ASP A 241 -13.11 8.24 -13.72
C ASP A 241 -11.83 8.96 -13.33
N ALA A 242 -11.94 10.08 -12.62
CA ALA A 242 -10.78 10.82 -12.14
C ALA A 242 -10.08 10.10 -11.00
N GLY A 243 -8.75 10.15 -10.99
CA GLY A 243 -7.89 9.63 -9.92
C GLY A 243 -7.21 10.72 -9.12
N LEU A 244 -6.84 10.39 -7.89
CA LEU A 244 -6.07 11.24 -7.01
C LEU A 244 -5.18 10.39 -6.08
N THR A 245 -3.93 10.83 -5.88
CA THR A 245 -3.01 10.23 -4.91
C THR A 245 -3.64 10.15 -3.51
N GLY A 246 -3.49 8.99 -2.85
CA GLY A 246 -3.90 8.82 -1.46
C GLY A 246 -5.40 8.58 -1.24
N ARG A 247 -6.15 8.17 -2.26
CA ARG A 247 -7.58 7.83 -2.14
C ARG A 247 -7.88 6.34 -1.98
N LYS A 248 -6.86 5.50 -1.87
CA LYS A 248 -6.99 4.04 -1.67
C LYS A 248 -6.25 3.55 -0.42
N ILE A 249 -6.24 4.37 0.63
CA ILE A 249 -5.46 4.12 1.87
C ILE A 249 -5.87 2.84 2.61
N ILE A 250 -7.13 2.43 2.52
CA ILE A 250 -7.61 1.18 3.13
C ILE A 250 -7.19 -0.04 2.29
N VAL A 251 -7.21 0.09 0.96
CA VAL A 251 -6.67 -0.92 0.03
C VAL A 251 -5.16 -1.07 0.22
N ASP A 252 -4.45 0.04 0.45
CA ASP A 252 -3.01 0.06 0.68
C ASP A 252 -2.59 -0.66 1.96
N THR A 253 -3.49 -0.81 2.92
CA THR A 253 -3.21 -1.31 4.27
C THR A 253 -3.89 -2.65 4.55
N TYR A 254 -4.98 -2.68 5.31
CA TYR A 254 -5.54 -3.92 5.85
C TYR A 254 -6.97 -4.23 5.39
N GLY A 255 -7.50 -3.52 4.38
CA GLY A 255 -8.83 -3.78 3.81
C GLY A 255 -9.98 -3.64 4.81
N GLY A 256 -9.83 -2.79 5.83
CA GLY A 256 -10.82 -2.56 6.87
C GLY A 256 -10.72 -3.51 8.08
N ALA A 257 -9.79 -4.47 8.09
CA ALA A 257 -9.62 -5.40 9.21
C ALA A 257 -8.94 -4.75 10.43
N ALA A 258 -8.27 -3.62 10.25
CA ALA A 258 -7.62 -2.85 11.31
C ALA A 258 -7.96 -1.36 11.18
N PRO A 259 -7.82 -0.56 12.26
CA PRO A 259 -7.93 0.88 12.18
C PRO A 259 -6.90 1.51 11.23
N HIS A 260 -7.18 2.74 10.79
CA HIS A 260 -6.28 3.54 9.96
C HIS A 260 -6.15 4.95 10.53
N GLY A 261 -4.95 5.52 10.52
CA GLY A 261 -4.71 6.87 11.02
C GLY A 261 -5.11 8.00 10.08
N GLY A 262 -5.38 7.69 8.81
CA GLY A 262 -5.83 8.64 7.78
C GLY A 262 -4.72 9.13 6.85
N GLY A 263 -3.43 8.98 7.20
CA GLY A 263 -2.32 9.40 6.36
C GLY A 263 -2.11 8.52 5.14
N ALA A 264 -2.00 9.13 3.96
CA ALA A 264 -1.62 8.45 2.72
C ALA A 264 -0.11 8.22 2.66
N PHE A 265 0.33 7.22 1.90
CA PHE A 265 1.74 6.84 1.75
C PHE A 265 2.36 7.44 0.47
N SER A 266 1.76 7.16 -0.69
CA SER A 266 2.32 7.52 -1.99
C SER A 266 2.57 9.02 -2.12
N GLY A 267 3.67 9.37 -2.80
CA GLY A 267 4.09 10.75 -3.02
C GLY A 267 4.87 11.38 -1.88
N LYS A 268 5.08 10.66 -0.77
CA LYS A 268 5.80 11.14 0.42
C LYS A 268 7.14 10.41 0.56
N ASP A 269 8.21 11.17 0.79
CA ASP A 269 9.50 10.60 1.20
C ASP A 269 9.44 10.05 2.64
N PRO A 270 10.40 9.19 3.07
CA PRO A 270 10.29 8.48 4.35
C PRO A 270 10.50 9.35 5.59
N THR A 271 10.74 10.65 5.48
CA THR A 271 10.75 11.55 6.67
C THR A 271 9.33 11.83 7.15
N LYS A 272 8.32 11.65 6.31
CA LYS A 272 6.92 11.78 6.68
C LYS A 272 6.49 10.53 7.46
N VAL A 273 6.18 10.75 8.75
CA VAL A 273 5.77 9.67 9.67
C VAL A 273 4.47 8.97 9.24
N ASP A 274 3.59 9.62 8.50
CA ASP A 274 2.42 8.99 7.87
C ASP A 274 2.82 7.71 7.11
N ARG A 275 3.95 7.74 6.42
CA ARG A 275 4.48 6.59 5.69
C ARG A 275 5.40 5.74 6.54
N SER A 276 6.48 6.30 7.06
CA SER A 276 7.54 5.56 7.73
C SER A 276 7.06 4.90 9.03
N ALA A 277 6.28 5.59 9.85
CA ALA A 277 5.79 5.04 11.10
C ALA A 277 4.65 4.03 10.90
N ALA A 278 3.86 4.13 9.82
CA ALA A 278 2.92 3.09 9.44
C ALA A 278 3.67 1.79 9.03
N TYR A 279 4.77 1.90 8.29
CA TYR A 279 5.63 0.76 7.97
C TYR A 279 6.28 0.16 9.22
N ALA A 280 6.80 1.01 10.12
CA ALA A 280 7.35 0.56 11.40
C ALA A 280 6.29 -0.15 12.26
N SER A 281 5.08 0.38 12.33
CA SER A 281 3.98 -0.23 13.07
C SER A 281 3.60 -1.61 12.50
N ARG A 282 3.57 -1.77 11.16
CA ARG A 282 3.39 -3.08 10.52
C ARG A 282 4.53 -4.03 10.87
N TYR A 283 5.77 -3.58 10.77
CA TYR A 283 6.95 -4.36 11.10
C TYR A 283 6.91 -4.89 12.53
N LEU A 284 6.60 -4.02 13.49
CA LEU A 284 6.47 -4.40 14.89
C LEU A 284 5.33 -5.40 15.11
N ALA A 285 4.13 -5.12 14.59
CA ALA A 285 2.97 -6.02 14.72
C ALA A 285 3.25 -7.41 14.11
N LYS A 286 3.91 -7.44 12.95
CA LYS A 286 4.29 -8.68 12.28
C LYS A 286 5.28 -9.49 13.10
N ASN A 287 6.29 -8.85 13.71
CA ASN A 287 7.27 -9.51 14.57
C ASN A 287 6.64 -10.02 15.88
N VAL A 288 5.68 -9.33 16.48
CA VAL A 288 4.92 -9.83 17.63
C VAL A 288 4.22 -11.16 17.32
N VAL A 289 3.54 -11.21 16.17
CA VAL A 289 2.83 -12.43 15.74
C VAL A 289 3.80 -13.53 15.31
N ALA A 290 4.88 -13.18 14.59
CA ALA A 290 5.93 -14.12 14.20
C ALA A 290 6.66 -14.72 15.41
N ALA A 291 6.90 -13.94 16.47
CA ALA A 291 7.47 -14.37 17.75
C ALA A 291 6.51 -15.23 18.59
N GLU A 292 5.31 -15.51 18.07
CA GLU A 292 4.26 -16.27 18.78
C GLU A 292 3.81 -15.65 20.11
N LEU A 293 4.01 -14.35 20.27
CA LEU A 293 3.57 -13.61 21.46
C LEU A 293 2.06 -13.31 21.44
N ALA A 294 1.45 -13.31 20.25
CA ALA A 294 0.00 -13.21 20.06
C ALA A 294 -0.42 -13.84 18.72
N GLU A 295 -1.70 -14.22 18.59
CA GLU A 295 -2.28 -14.67 17.31
C GLU A 295 -2.59 -13.52 16.35
N ARG A 296 -2.83 -12.34 16.90
CA ARG A 296 -3.04 -11.08 16.19
C ARG A 296 -2.66 -9.90 17.05
N CYS A 297 -2.18 -8.84 16.41
CA CYS A 297 -1.68 -7.67 17.10
C CYS A 297 -1.99 -6.41 16.29
N THR A 298 -2.58 -5.41 16.96
CA THR A 298 -2.65 -4.04 16.49
C THR A 298 -1.69 -3.19 17.29
N ILE A 299 -0.93 -2.33 16.61
CA ILE A 299 -0.06 -1.34 17.22
C ILE A 299 -0.47 0.03 16.72
N GLN A 300 -0.62 1.00 17.63
CA GLN A 300 -0.74 2.41 17.30
C GLN A 300 0.48 3.16 17.80
N VAL A 301 1.05 4.01 16.96
CA VAL A 301 2.05 5.01 17.35
C VAL A 301 1.52 6.41 17.06
N ALA A 302 1.86 7.39 17.89
CA ALA A 302 1.42 8.77 17.74
C ALA A 302 2.60 9.73 17.87
N TYR A 303 2.59 10.79 17.06
CA TYR A 303 3.65 11.83 17.06
C TYR A 303 3.05 13.22 17.20
N ALA A 304 3.85 14.12 17.79
CA ALA A 304 3.64 15.55 17.73
C ALA A 304 4.65 16.20 16.79
N ILE A 305 4.23 17.24 16.08
CA ILE A 305 5.12 18.01 15.20
C ILE A 305 6.37 18.49 15.96
N GLY A 306 7.53 18.32 15.36
CA GLY A 306 8.82 18.73 15.90
C GLY A 306 9.34 17.90 17.09
N VAL A 307 8.66 16.80 17.45
CA VAL A 307 9.09 15.87 18.51
C VAL A 307 9.59 14.58 17.91
N SER A 308 10.79 14.14 18.31
CA SER A 308 11.42 12.92 17.76
C SER A 308 10.85 11.64 18.35
N LYS A 309 10.50 11.63 19.63
CA LYS A 309 9.93 10.44 20.27
C LYS A 309 8.44 10.35 20.06
N PRO A 310 7.88 9.13 19.88
CA PRO A 310 6.44 8.97 19.87
C PRO A 310 5.82 9.44 21.20
N LEU A 311 4.62 10.02 21.12
CA LEU A 311 3.84 10.42 22.29
C LEU A 311 3.29 9.20 23.04
N SER A 312 2.97 8.15 22.28
CA SER A 312 2.43 6.89 22.80
C SER A 312 2.70 5.75 21.86
N VAL A 313 2.84 4.55 22.44
CA VAL A 313 2.81 3.27 21.75
C VAL A 313 1.73 2.43 22.42
N TYR A 314 0.67 2.11 21.69
CA TYR A 314 -0.44 1.29 22.15
C TYR A 314 -0.40 -0.06 21.46
N VAL A 315 -0.64 -1.12 22.23
CA VAL A 315 -0.69 -2.49 21.74
C VAL A 315 -2.02 -3.12 22.12
N GLU A 316 -2.65 -3.82 21.18
CA GLU A 316 -3.87 -4.60 21.39
C GLU A 316 -3.68 -6.00 20.80
N THR A 317 -3.77 -7.02 21.63
CA THR A 317 -3.60 -8.43 21.24
C THR A 317 -4.93 -9.19 21.19
N TYR A 318 -6.05 -8.52 21.45
CA TYR A 318 -7.41 -9.09 21.39
C TYR A 318 -7.61 -10.28 22.31
N GLY A 319 -6.93 -10.30 23.47
CA GLY A 319 -6.96 -11.38 24.41
C GLY A 319 -6.21 -12.66 23.96
N THR A 320 -5.39 -12.56 22.92
CA THR A 320 -4.55 -13.67 22.43
C THR A 320 -3.09 -13.56 22.89
N GLY A 321 -2.74 -12.47 23.58
CA GLY A 321 -1.39 -12.19 24.07
C GLY A 321 -0.93 -13.18 25.12
N LYS A 322 0.33 -13.60 25.03
CA LYS A 322 1.01 -14.45 26.02
C LYS A 322 1.70 -13.64 27.12
N VAL A 323 1.83 -12.35 26.90
CA VAL A 323 2.43 -11.37 27.84
C VAL A 323 1.50 -10.17 27.97
N ASP A 324 1.68 -9.42 29.03
CA ASP A 324 0.96 -8.18 29.26
C ASP A 324 1.25 -7.15 28.16
N GLU A 325 0.22 -6.44 27.69
CA GLU A 325 0.33 -5.51 26.55
C GLU A 325 1.17 -4.29 26.86
N GLU A 326 1.21 -3.81 28.11
CA GLU A 326 2.06 -2.70 28.55
C GLU A 326 3.54 -3.13 28.49
N LYS A 327 3.86 -4.32 29.00
CA LYS A 327 5.22 -4.88 28.90
C LYS A 327 5.64 -5.09 27.44
N LEU A 328 4.72 -5.54 26.61
CA LEU A 328 4.98 -5.71 25.19
C LEU A 328 5.25 -4.36 24.50
N ALA A 329 4.50 -3.31 24.83
CA ALA A 329 4.73 -1.97 24.32
C ALA A 329 6.12 -1.42 24.72
N ASP A 330 6.57 -1.69 25.96
CA ASP A 330 7.92 -1.31 26.41
C ASP A 330 9.01 -2.11 25.68
N ALA A 331 8.83 -3.43 25.53
CA ALA A 331 9.76 -4.27 24.81
C ALA A 331 9.93 -3.87 23.33
N LEU A 332 8.86 -3.46 22.67
CA LEU A 332 8.91 -2.95 21.29
C LEU A 332 9.74 -1.67 21.17
N GLN A 333 9.64 -0.77 22.13
CA GLN A 333 10.42 0.48 22.16
C GLN A 333 11.91 0.24 22.52
N VAL A 334 12.21 -0.84 23.24
CA VAL A 334 13.60 -1.29 23.47
C VAL A 334 14.18 -1.93 22.22
N ALA A 335 13.38 -2.73 21.49
CA ALA A 335 13.81 -3.47 20.31
C ALA A 335 14.04 -2.57 19.08
N MET A 336 13.36 -1.43 18.98
CA MET A 336 13.46 -0.51 17.85
C MET A 336 13.32 0.95 18.26
N ASP A 337 14.24 1.80 17.82
CA ASP A 337 14.11 3.25 17.93
C ASP A 337 12.99 3.75 17.01
N LEU A 338 11.93 4.29 17.61
CA LEU A 338 10.74 4.80 16.92
C LEU A 338 10.82 6.31 16.62
N SER A 339 11.98 6.94 16.75
CA SER A 339 12.19 8.27 16.20
C SER A 339 12.11 8.24 14.66
N PRO A 340 11.73 9.34 13.98
CA PRO A 340 11.69 9.38 12.51
C PRO A 340 12.99 8.92 11.86
N ARG A 341 14.14 9.31 12.40
CA ARG A 341 15.45 8.87 11.95
C ARG A 341 15.68 7.38 12.24
N GLY A 342 15.42 6.94 13.47
CA GLY A 342 15.58 5.53 13.87
C GLY A 342 14.78 4.59 12.98
N ILE A 343 13.55 4.93 12.63
CA ILE A 343 12.73 4.14 11.70
C ILE A 343 13.37 4.07 10.31
N ARG A 344 13.80 5.21 9.75
CA ARG A 344 14.41 5.25 8.41
C ARG A 344 15.70 4.46 8.32
N GLU A 345 16.54 4.56 9.34
CA GLU A 345 17.80 3.82 9.42
C GLU A 345 17.56 2.32 9.59
N HIS A 346 16.71 1.93 10.55
CA HIS A 346 16.40 0.52 10.84
C HIS A 346 15.79 -0.21 9.64
N LEU A 347 14.82 0.41 8.99
CA LEU A 347 14.13 -0.17 7.82
C LEU A 347 14.78 0.17 6.48
N HIS A 348 15.91 0.91 6.48
CA HIS A 348 16.64 1.33 5.27
C HIS A 348 15.75 2.03 4.23
N LEU A 349 14.95 3.00 4.66
CA LEU A 349 13.91 3.62 3.84
C LEU A 349 14.42 4.71 2.88
N ASN A 350 15.62 5.26 3.08
CA ASN A 350 16.19 6.30 2.20
C ASN A 350 16.72 5.71 0.89
N ARG A 351 15.83 5.02 0.13
CA ARG A 351 16.14 4.30 -1.12
C ARG A 351 15.00 4.43 -2.12
N PRO A 352 15.26 4.28 -3.43
CA PRO A 352 14.22 4.29 -4.46
C PRO A 352 13.45 2.96 -4.50
N ILE A 353 12.58 2.73 -3.52
CA ILE A 353 11.85 1.46 -3.32
C ILE A 353 10.33 1.63 -3.38
N TYR A 354 9.83 2.84 -3.68
CA TYR A 354 8.44 3.21 -3.45
C TYR A 354 7.51 2.99 -4.64
N ALA A 355 7.95 3.19 -5.87
CA ALA A 355 7.12 3.00 -7.06
C ALA A 355 6.48 1.60 -7.13
N ARG A 356 7.19 0.56 -6.69
CA ARG A 356 6.70 -0.83 -6.62
C ARG A 356 5.67 -1.08 -5.52
N THR A 357 5.54 -0.17 -4.55
CA THR A 357 4.57 -0.28 -3.46
C THR A 357 3.20 0.27 -3.82
N ALA A 358 3.10 1.05 -4.89
CA ALA A 358 1.93 1.84 -5.23
C ALA A 358 0.67 1.03 -5.58
N ALA A 359 0.79 -0.27 -5.84
CA ALA A 359 -0.35 -1.14 -6.11
C ALA A 359 -0.22 -2.50 -5.41
N TYR A 360 -1.36 -3.16 -5.22
CA TYR A 360 -1.48 -4.50 -4.62
C TYR A 360 -1.05 -4.58 -3.15
N GLY A 361 -1.21 -3.49 -2.40
CA GLY A 361 -0.94 -3.37 -0.97
C GLY A 361 0.52 -3.09 -0.63
N HIS A 362 0.74 -2.28 0.40
CA HIS A 362 2.06 -2.01 0.96
C HIS A 362 2.50 -3.12 1.93
N PHE A 363 1.55 -3.93 2.42
CA PHE A 363 1.76 -4.98 3.40
C PHE A 363 1.44 -6.36 2.84
N GLY A 364 2.01 -7.42 3.46
CA GLY A 364 1.83 -8.78 3.00
C GLY A 364 2.67 -9.13 1.76
N ARG A 365 3.76 -8.42 1.53
CA ARG A 365 4.71 -8.64 0.45
C ARG A 365 5.94 -9.40 0.95
N GLN A 366 6.76 -9.87 0.03
CA GLN A 366 8.07 -10.43 0.38
C GLN A 366 9.12 -9.33 0.36
N PRO A 367 10.06 -9.28 1.33
CA PRO A 367 11.18 -8.36 1.28
C PRO A 367 12.05 -8.61 0.04
N ASP A 368 12.38 -7.53 -0.68
CA ASP A 368 13.25 -7.58 -1.84
C ASP A 368 14.73 -7.50 -1.44
N ALA A 369 15.62 -8.06 -2.26
CA ALA A 369 17.05 -8.06 -2.02
C ALA A 369 17.68 -6.64 -2.02
N ASP A 370 17.06 -5.68 -2.72
CA ASP A 370 17.48 -4.29 -2.79
C ASP A 370 16.92 -3.40 -1.69
N GLY A 371 16.15 -3.97 -0.74
CA GLY A 371 15.59 -3.30 0.42
C GLY A 371 14.12 -2.93 0.29
N GLY A 372 13.46 -3.23 -0.83
CA GLY A 372 12.01 -3.08 -0.95
C GLY A 372 11.26 -3.94 0.08
N PHE A 373 10.16 -3.43 0.60
CA PHE A 373 9.33 -4.10 1.62
C PHE A 373 10.10 -4.58 2.87
N SER A 374 11.15 -3.86 3.28
CA SER A 374 11.98 -4.19 4.45
C SER A 374 11.17 -4.34 5.74
N TRP A 375 10.05 -3.65 5.86
CA TRP A 375 9.09 -3.75 6.97
C TRP A 375 8.31 -5.07 7.04
N GLU A 376 8.49 -5.95 6.08
CA GLU A 376 7.91 -7.29 6.08
C GLU A 376 8.86 -8.37 6.66
N LYS A 377 10.08 -8.00 7.06
CA LYS A 377 11.01 -8.90 7.75
C LYS A 377 10.51 -9.29 9.14
N THR A 378 10.93 -10.47 9.60
CA THR A 378 10.62 -11.00 10.94
C THR A 378 11.88 -11.20 11.77
N ASP A 379 12.80 -10.27 11.69
CA ASP A 379 14.14 -10.31 12.29
C ASP A 379 14.24 -9.66 13.68
N LEU A 380 13.10 -9.20 14.26
CA LEU A 380 13.03 -8.76 15.66
C LEU A 380 12.64 -9.85 16.66
N VAL A 381 12.35 -11.08 16.23
CA VAL A 381 11.84 -12.16 17.08
C VAL A 381 12.73 -12.40 18.30
N ASP A 382 14.03 -12.58 18.08
CA ASP A 382 14.99 -12.82 19.17
C ASP A 382 15.14 -11.59 20.09
N ALA A 383 15.13 -10.38 19.53
CA ALA A 383 15.21 -9.15 20.31
C ALA A 383 13.98 -8.96 21.21
N LEU A 384 12.79 -9.31 20.73
CA LEU A 384 11.56 -9.25 21.52
C LEU A 384 11.57 -10.26 22.66
N HIS A 385 11.98 -11.51 22.40
CA HIS A 385 12.11 -12.52 23.48
C HIS A 385 13.15 -12.15 24.53
N ASN A 386 14.22 -11.45 24.15
CA ASN A 386 15.25 -10.99 25.10
C ASN A 386 14.82 -9.76 25.91
N ALA A 387 13.87 -8.97 25.41
CA ALA A 387 13.37 -7.76 26.06
C ALA A 387 12.20 -8.03 27.03
N LEU A 388 11.56 -9.21 26.95
CA LEU A 388 10.44 -9.65 27.78
C LEU A 388 10.89 -10.53 28.94
#